data_88f63a56e10a986043988936d15223f3
#
_entry.id   88f63a56e10a986043988936d15223f3
#
_cell.length_a   1.000
_cell.length_b   1.000
_cell.length_c   1.000
_cell.angle_alpha   90.00
_cell.angle_beta   90.00
_cell.angle_gamma   90.00
#
_symmetry.space_group_name_H-M   'P 1'
#
loop_
_entity.id
_entity.type
_entity.pdbx_description
1 polymer ?
#
loop_
_entity_poly.entity_id
_entity_poly.type
_entity_poly.pdbx_seq_one_letter_code
_entity_poly.pdbx_strand_id
1 'polypeptide(L)'
;MMLYRLLISVFLAGIGVSQAYAIPNGAMLYARNCAACHGSTGTGGIGIPLALPSFQASISDDYLRQTIRIGRPGRVMPSFSNLKPDEIDAIVGYVRTWNKGPAVTYSTQPVKGNAVHGKQLFAQYCAACHGTSGEGGQGTGVTFSRPRNLPIMAPALHNPGFLASATDAMIKATLIKGREGTPMSSFIKRGLKEDDINDIVSYVRSFEKLPLPESAKLLQVENAVIVRDSPYDLKTTVENVKQAVSNNNFFYGRVQTLDYGLTTSDKENPKQVIVYFCNISLLNQALGIDPRVGMFLPCRITIVEHNGKVQVMSVNPEVLSKLFNNSELNLLCEQMKKNYTTIMEEATL
;
A
#
# COMPACT_ATOMS: atom_id res chain seq x y z
N MET A 1 36.98 79.14 -20.28
CA MET A 1 36.74 77.78 -20.82
C MET A 1 36.24 76.91 -19.69
N MET A 2 34.95 76.75 -19.58
CA MET A 2 34.26 75.95 -18.49
C MET A 2 33.81 74.63 -19.04
N LEU A 3 34.34 73.47 -18.57
CA LEU A 3 33.92 72.16 -18.97
C LEU A 3 32.70 71.73 -18.10
N TYR A 4 31.55 71.58 -18.76
CA TYR A 4 30.35 70.95 -18.18
C TYR A 4 30.54 69.40 -18.14
N ARG A 5 30.58 68.81 -16.94
CA ARG A 5 30.50 67.38 -16.76
C ARG A 5 29.02 66.97 -16.64
N LEU A 6 28.54 66.28 -17.64
CA LEU A 6 27.19 65.65 -17.64
C LEU A 6 27.26 64.34 -16.83
N LEU A 7 26.59 64.29 -15.70
CA LEU A 7 26.38 63.04 -14.92
C LEU A 7 25.11 62.35 -15.47
N ILE A 8 25.30 61.24 -16.17
CA ILE A 8 24.18 60.35 -16.59
C ILE A 8 23.93 59.40 -15.42
N SER A 9 22.82 59.63 -14.72
CA SER A 9 22.28 58.68 -13.72
C SER A 9 21.51 57.57 -14.42
N VAL A 10 22.06 56.37 -14.50
CA VAL A 10 21.38 55.18 -14.99
C VAL A 10 20.46 54.67 -13.90
N PHE A 11 19.16 54.85 -14.04
CA PHE A 11 18.14 54.19 -13.20
C PHE A 11 18.00 52.74 -13.67
N LEU A 12 18.60 51.79 -12.95
CA LEU A 12 18.31 50.37 -13.09
C LEU A 12 16.94 50.10 -12.44
N ALA A 13 15.89 50.10 -13.24
CA ALA A 13 14.60 49.59 -12.84
C ALA A 13 14.72 48.07 -12.69
N GLY A 14 14.85 47.60 -11.46
CA GLY A 14 14.79 46.16 -11.14
C GLY A 14 13.42 45.60 -11.52
N ILE A 15 13.34 44.90 -12.65
CA ILE A 15 12.17 44.11 -13.01
C ILE A 15 12.15 42.92 -12.05
N GLY A 16 11.38 43.03 -10.97
CA GLY A 16 11.06 41.92 -10.11
C GLY A 16 10.28 40.87 -10.92
N VAL A 17 10.98 39.83 -11.35
CA VAL A 17 10.32 38.64 -11.93
C VAL A 17 9.57 37.96 -10.82
N SER A 18 8.28 38.26 -10.67
CA SER A 18 7.37 37.49 -9.86
C SER A 18 7.32 36.07 -10.46
N GLN A 19 7.99 35.11 -9.84
CA GLN A 19 7.78 33.70 -10.20
C GLN A 19 6.32 33.38 -9.87
N ALA A 20 5.49 33.31 -10.88
CA ALA A 20 4.15 32.74 -10.76
C ALA A 20 4.31 31.25 -10.46
N TYR A 21 4.16 30.85 -9.20
CA TYR A 21 4.07 29.44 -8.86
C TYR A 21 2.81 28.89 -9.52
N ALA A 22 2.98 27.95 -10.44
CA ALA A 22 1.87 27.27 -11.07
C ALA A 22 1.09 26.51 -9.99
N ILE A 23 -0.23 26.75 -9.92
CA ILE A 23 -1.11 26.02 -9.00
C ILE A 23 -1.05 24.53 -9.34
N PRO A 24 -0.74 23.63 -8.39
CA PRO A 24 -0.65 22.20 -8.67
C PRO A 24 -1.97 21.65 -9.24
N ASN A 25 -1.88 20.86 -10.30
CA ASN A 25 -3.05 20.22 -10.90
C ASN A 25 -3.40 18.95 -10.13
N GLY A 26 -4.44 19.00 -9.27
CA GLY A 26 -4.87 17.89 -8.42
C GLY A 26 -5.30 16.65 -9.20
N ALA A 27 -5.96 16.81 -10.35
CA ALA A 27 -6.36 15.66 -11.19
C ALA A 27 -5.15 14.93 -11.76
N MET A 28 -4.13 15.66 -12.21
CA MET A 28 -2.91 15.08 -12.75
C MET A 28 -2.07 14.42 -11.66
N LEU A 29 -1.97 15.05 -10.49
CA LEU A 29 -1.29 14.47 -9.31
C LEU A 29 -1.99 13.19 -8.84
N TYR A 30 -3.33 13.19 -8.80
CA TYR A 30 -4.12 12.01 -8.47
C TYR A 30 -3.91 10.88 -9.49
N ALA A 31 -3.99 11.18 -10.78
CA ALA A 31 -3.81 10.20 -11.84
C ALA A 31 -2.44 9.50 -11.73
N ARG A 32 -1.39 10.26 -11.43
CA ARG A 32 -0.03 9.74 -11.32
C ARG A 32 0.23 8.94 -10.05
N ASN A 33 -0.32 9.37 -8.90
CA ASN A 33 0.07 8.84 -7.59
C ASN A 33 -0.99 7.96 -6.94
N CYS A 34 -2.27 8.08 -7.30
CA CYS A 34 -3.38 7.50 -6.55
C CYS A 34 -4.27 6.57 -7.39
N ALA A 35 -4.44 6.88 -8.68
CA ALA A 35 -5.42 6.22 -9.54
C ALA A 35 -5.17 4.72 -9.72
N ALA A 36 -3.90 4.28 -9.73
CA ALA A 36 -3.54 2.87 -9.85
C ALA A 36 -4.16 2.00 -8.75
N CYS A 37 -4.32 2.56 -7.54
CA CYS A 37 -4.89 1.85 -6.40
C CYS A 37 -6.36 2.19 -6.15
N HIS A 38 -6.73 3.47 -6.29
CA HIS A 38 -8.07 3.96 -5.94
C HIS A 38 -9.02 4.07 -7.14
N GLY A 39 -8.57 3.71 -8.35
CA GLY A 39 -9.31 3.89 -9.60
C GLY A 39 -9.24 5.32 -10.13
N SER A 40 -9.33 5.51 -11.44
CA SER A 40 -9.22 6.83 -12.10
C SER A 40 -10.31 7.81 -11.67
N THR A 41 -11.46 7.31 -11.27
CA THR A 41 -12.63 8.07 -10.79
C THR A 41 -12.91 7.87 -9.29
N GLY A 42 -11.92 7.35 -8.55
CA GLY A 42 -12.07 7.10 -7.12
C GLY A 42 -13.01 5.98 -6.74
N THR A 43 -13.37 5.12 -7.68
CA THR A 43 -14.33 4.00 -7.47
C THR A 43 -13.72 2.82 -6.73
N GLY A 44 -12.45 2.91 -6.35
CA GLY A 44 -11.72 1.85 -5.64
C GLY A 44 -10.98 0.93 -6.59
N GLY A 45 -10.26 0.02 -6.00
CA GLY A 45 -9.43 -1.00 -6.63
C GLY A 45 -8.74 -1.77 -5.52
N ILE A 46 -7.41 -1.79 -5.51
CA ILE A 46 -6.59 -2.22 -4.36
C ILE A 46 -6.90 -1.33 -3.15
N GLY A 47 -7.02 -0.01 -3.39
CA GLY A 47 -7.42 0.97 -2.39
C GLY A 47 -8.94 1.06 -2.25
N ILE A 48 -9.39 1.63 -1.12
CA ILE A 48 -10.81 1.87 -0.85
C ILE A 48 -11.43 2.82 -1.89
N PRO A 49 -12.74 2.75 -2.13
CA PRO A 49 -13.43 3.69 -3.02
C PRO A 49 -13.52 5.07 -2.37
N LEU A 50 -12.70 5.99 -2.84
CA LEU A 50 -12.66 7.36 -2.33
C LEU A 50 -13.91 8.17 -2.73
N ALA A 51 -14.54 7.83 -3.87
CA ALA A 51 -15.75 8.49 -4.35
C ALA A 51 -17.05 7.97 -3.71
N LEU A 52 -16.96 7.03 -2.75
CA LEU A 52 -18.15 6.53 -2.04
C LEU A 52 -18.80 7.67 -1.25
N PRO A 53 -20.09 7.99 -1.48
CA PRO A 53 -20.74 9.14 -0.84
C PRO A 53 -20.68 9.13 0.69
N SER A 54 -20.92 7.96 1.31
CA SER A 54 -20.85 7.81 2.77
C SER A 54 -19.43 7.98 3.32
N PHE A 55 -18.40 7.61 2.56
CA PHE A 55 -17.01 7.88 2.90
C PHE A 55 -16.72 9.37 2.85
N GLN A 56 -17.06 10.01 1.73
CA GLN A 56 -16.87 11.45 1.53
C GLN A 56 -17.57 12.30 2.59
N ALA A 57 -18.79 11.92 2.97
CA ALA A 57 -19.58 12.62 3.99
C ALA A 57 -19.09 12.40 5.44
N SER A 58 -18.19 11.44 5.67
CA SER A 58 -17.76 11.05 7.03
C SER A 58 -16.28 11.30 7.32
N ILE A 59 -15.53 11.87 6.37
CA ILE A 59 -14.10 12.19 6.57
C ILE A 59 -13.84 13.68 6.42
N SER A 60 -12.87 14.20 7.16
CA SER A 60 -12.41 15.57 7.04
C SER A 60 -11.30 15.70 5.98
N ASP A 61 -11.05 16.94 5.53
CA ASP A 61 -9.90 17.22 4.67
C ASP A 61 -8.58 16.93 5.39
N ASP A 62 -8.52 17.22 6.69
CA ASP A 62 -7.33 16.94 7.48
C ASP A 62 -7.04 15.44 7.58
N TYR A 63 -8.09 14.61 7.69
CA TYR A 63 -7.92 13.16 7.60
C TYR A 63 -7.33 12.73 6.26
N LEU A 64 -7.78 13.32 5.15
CA LEU A 64 -7.23 13.04 3.81
C LEU A 64 -5.77 13.50 3.71
N ARG A 65 -5.46 14.74 4.13
CA ARG A 65 -4.09 15.28 4.13
C ARG A 65 -3.13 14.41 4.92
N GLN A 66 -3.48 14.08 6.15
CA GLN A 66 -2.65 13.26 7.02
C GLN A 66 -2.51 11.83 6.46
N THR A 67 -3.60 11.25 5.93
CA THR A 67 -3.56 9.93 5.31
C THR A 67 -2.63 9.89 4.10
N ILE A 68 -2.64 10.90 3.25
CA ILE A 68 -1.72 10.99 2.11
C ILE A 68 -0.27 11.14 2.60
N ARG A 69 -0.05 12.04 3.54
CA ARG A 69 1.30 12.32 4.05
C ARG A 69 1.94 11.13 4.75
N ILE A 70 1.20 10.45 5.64
CA ILE A 70 1.72 9.39 6.50
C ILE A 70 1.59 8.01 5.84
N GLY A 71 0.58 7.81 4.99
CA GLY A 71 0.23 6.52 4.44
C GLY A 71 -0.40 5.59 5.48
N ARG A 72 -0.24 4.30 5.23
CA ARG A 72 -0.65 3.20 6.12
C ARG A 72 0.54 2.26 6.32
N PRO A 73 1.45 2.55 7.27
CA PRO A 73 2.62 1.73 7.54
C PRO A 73 2.26 0.24 7.64
N GLY A 74 3.04 -0.61 6.98
CA GLY A 74 2.75 -2.05 6.90
C GLY A 74 1.55 -2.43 6.02
N ARG A 75 1.04 -1.51 5.20
CA ARG A 75 -0.04 -1.74 4.21
C ARG A 75 0.36 -1.18 2.85
N VAL A 76 -0.46 -1.49 1.84
CA VAL A 76 -0.18 -1.12 0.43
C VAL A 76 -0.13 0.39 0.20
N MET A 77 -0.82 1.20 1.01
CA MET A 77 -0.81 2.64 0.85
C MET A 77 0.48 3.26 1.39
N PRO A 78 1.41 3.71 0.53
CA PRO A 78 2.67 4.30 0.97
C PRO A 78 2.46 5.70 1.54
N SER A 79 3.50 6.20 2.22
CA SER A 79 3.62 7.61 2.56
C SER A 79 3.97 8.42 1.31
N PHE A 80 3.32 9.56 1.12
CA PHE A 80 3.64 10.56 0.10
C PHE A 80 4.26 11.81 0.74
N SER A 81 5.16 11.59 1.69
CA SER A 81 5.86 12.69 2.41
C SER A 81 6.74 13.56 1.51
N ASN A 82 7.06 13.09 0.31
CA ASN A 82 7.79 13.83 -0.73
C ASN A 82 6.91 14.86 -1.48
N LEU A 83 5.58 14.75 -1.40
CA LEU A 83 4.69 15.76 -1.97
C LEU A 83 4.69 17.02 -1.10
N LYS A 84 4.66 18.17 -1.76
CA LYS A 84 4.53 19.47 -1.09
C LYS A 84 3.12 19.62 -0.49
N PRO A 85 2.93 20.47 0.53
CA PRO A 85 1.61 20.70 1.12
C PRO A 85 0.55 21.15 0.11
N ASP A 86 0.90 22.04 -0.81
CA ASP A 86 0.03 22.54 -1.87
C ASP A 86 -0.35 21.45 -2.90
N GLU A 87 0.55 20.50 -3.17
CA GLU A 87 0.26 19.35 -4.02
C GLU A 87 -0.72 18.39 -3.34
N ILE A 88 -0.56 18.15 -2.02
CA ILE A 88 -1.50 17.37 -1.23
C ILE A 88 -2.87 18.06 -1.19
N ASP A 89 -2.91 19.38 -0.98
CA ASP A 89 -4.15 20.15 -0.99
C ASP A 89 -4.85 20.10 -2.35
N ALA A 90 -4.10 20.14 -3.44
CA ALA A 90 -4.64 19.99 -4.79
C ALA A 90 -5.25 18.59 -5.01
N ILE A 91 -4.60 17.53 -4.52
CA ILE A 91 -5.15 16.15 -4.56
C ILE A 91 -6.44 16.07 -3.74
N VAL A 92 -6.45 16.60 -2.52
CA VAL A 92 -7.64 16.63 -1.65
C VAL A 92 -8.77 17.39 -2.33
N GLY A 93 -8.50 18.57 -2.89
CA GLY A 93 -9.46 19.33 -3.65
C GLY A 93 -10.06 18.56 -4.81
N TYR A 94 -9.21 17.84 -5.57
CA TYR A 94 -9.70 16.97 -6.65
C TYR A 94 -10.57 15.82 -6.15
N VAL A 95 -10.16 15.11 -5.11
CA VAL A 95 -10.95 14.03 -4.49
C VAL A 95 -12.31 14.55 -4.01
N ARG A 96 -12.38 15.77 -3.52
CA ARG A 96 -13.63 16.42 -3.09
C ARG A 96 -14.58 16.77 -4.23
N THR A 97 -14.12 16.87 -5.47
CA THR A 97 -15.02 17.08 -6.62
C THR A 97 -16.03 15.96 -6.82
N TRP A 98 -15.78 14.78 -6.26
CA TRP A 98 -16.69 13.63 -6.31
C TRP A 98 -17.83 13.71 -5.28
N ASN A 99 -17.77 14.66 -4.35
CA ASN A 99 -18.80 14.88 -3.34
C ASN A 99 -19.50 16.23 -3.57
N LYS A 100 -20.82 16.22 -3.45
CA LYS A 100 -21.64 17.43 -3.60
C LYS A 100 -21.85 18.20 -2.30
N GLY A 101 -21.44 17.62 -1.16
CA GLY A 101 -21.61 18.22 0.17
C GLY A 101 -20.33 18.90 0.69
N PRO A 102 -20.45 19.77 1.71
CA PRO A 102 -19.30 20.39 2.36
C PRO A 102 -18.46 19.32 3.09
N ALA A 103 -17.15 19.58 3.21
CA ALA A 103 -16.26 18.76 4.01
C ALA A 103 -16.67 18.87 5.50
N VAL A 104 -16.62 17.72 6.19
CA VAL A 104 -16.89 17.66 7.63
C VAL A 104 -15.63 18.04 8.40
N THR A 105 -15.80 18.83 9.45
CA THR A 105 -14.74 19.09 10.43
C THR A 105 -15.04 18.36 11.73
N TYR A 106 -13.99 17.89 12.40
CA TYR A 106 -14.10 17.16 13.65
C TYR A 106 -13.27 17.81 14.75
N SER A 107 -13.77 17.74 15.97
CA SER A 107 -13.00 18.12 17.15
C SER A 107 -11.75 17.23 17.29
N THR A 108 -10.66 17.83 17.73
CA THR A 108 -9.42 17.13 18.08
C THR A 108 -9.37 16.72 19.54
N GLN A 109 -10.39 17.09 20.33
CA GLN A 109 -10.45 16.73 21.74
C GLN A 109 -10.65 15.22 21.90
N PRO A 110 -9.89 14.57 22.80
CA PRO A 110 -10.05 13.15 23.08
C PRO A 110 -11.45 12.82 23.62
N VAL A 111 -11.99 11.70 23.17
CA VAL A 111 -13.21 11.11 23.73
C VAL A 111 -12.83 10.33 24.99
N LYS A 112 -13.53 10.60 26.09
CA LYS A 112 -13.34 9.88 27.35
C LYS A 112 -14.29 8.68 27.42
N GLY A 113 -13.76 7.49 27.70
CA GLY A 113 -14.51 6.26 27.86
C GLY A 113 -13.69 5.19 28.61
N ASN A 114 -14.34 4.09 28.92
CA ASN A 114 -13.72 2.94 29.58
C ASN A 114 -13.15 1.96 28.54
N ALA A 115 -11.85 2.00 28.30
CA ALA A 115 -11.19 1.15 27.32
C ALA A 115 -11.30 -0.37 27.63
N VAL A 116 -11.49 -0.76 28.93
CA VAL A 116 -11.65 -2.18 29.30
C VAL A 116 -13.02 -2.69 28.83
N HIS A 117 -14.08 -1.93 29.08
CA HIS A 117 -15.40 -2.24 28.55
C HIS A 117 -15.43 -2.15 27.01
N GLY A 118 -14.76 -1.12 26.45
CA GLY A 118 -14.61 -0.96 25.01
C GLY A 118 -13.92 -2.16 24.32
N LYS A 119 -12.98 -2.84 25.00
CA LYS A 119 -12.38 -4.09 24.51
C LYS A 119 -13.40 -5.21 24.38
N GLN A 120 -14.30 -5.35 25.35
CA GLN A 120 -15.35 -6.37 25.31
C GLN A 120 -16.33 -6.09 24.17
N LEU A 121 -16.76 -4.84 24.03
CA LEU A 121 -17.63 -4.42 22.93
C LEU A 121 -16.95 -4.56 21.57
N PHE A 122 -15.68 -4.24 21.48
CA PHE A 122 -14.89 -4.44 20.25
C PHE A 122 -14.84 -5.91 19.85
N ALA A 123 -14.57 -6.80 20.79
CA ALA A 123 -14.55 -8.25 20.53
C ALA A 123 -15.91 -8.75 20.02
N GLN A 124 -17.00 -8.25 20.56
CA GLN A 124 -18.35 -8.65 20.21
C GLN A 124 -18.82 -8.08 18.87
N TYR A 125 -18.53 -6.81 18.59
CA TYR A 125 -19.16 -6.06 17.49
C TYR A 125 -18.21 -5.72 16.34
N CYS A 126 -16.90 -5.72 16.55
CA CYS A 126 -15.94 -5.14 15.60
C CYS A 126 -14.92 -6.18 15.11
N ALA A 127 -14.48 -7.11 15.98
CA ALA A 127 -13.37 -8.01 15.73
C ALA A 127 -13.58 -8.93 14.51
N ALA A 128 -14.82 -9.36 14.26
CA ALA A 128 -15.15 -10.21 13.12
C ALA A 128 -14.77 -9.58 11.77
N CYS A 129 -14.78 -8.25 11.68
CA CYS A 129 -14.43 -7.52 10.46
C CYS A 129 -13.06 -6.84 10.56
N HIS A 130 -12.73 -6.26 11.72
CA HIS A 130 -11.50 -5.48 11.92
C HIS A 130 -10.33 -6.26 12.49
N GLY A 131 -10.51 -7.57 12.74
CA GLY A 131 -9.52 -8.42 13.41
C GLY A 131 -9.55 -8.26 14.93
N THR A 132 -9.12 -9.31 15.65
CA THR A 132 -9.19 -9.37 17.12
C THR A 132 -8.30 -8.35 17.82
N SER A 133 -7.22 -7.92 17.15
CA SER A 133 -6.28 -6.89 17.60
C SER A 133 -6.39 -5.60 16.77
N GLY A 134 -7.45 -5.43 15.99
CA GLY A 134 -7.65 -4.27 15.14
C GLY A 134 -6.75 -4.25 13.88
N GLU A 135 -6.17 -5.39 13.51
CA GLU A 135 -5.25 -5.55 12.38
C GLU A 135 -5.91 -5.38 11.03
N GLY A 136 -7.22 -5.30 10.97
CA GLY A 136 -8.00 -5.19 9.74
C GLY A 136 -8.59 -6.51 9.29
N GLY A 137 -9.59 -6.44 8.44
CA GLY A 137 -10.24 -7.60 7.87
C GLY A 137 -9.33 -8.33 6.90
N GLN A 138 -9.42 -9.67 6.89
CA GLN A 138 -8.86 -10.46 5.81
C GLN A 138 -9.82 -10.46 4.63
N GLY A 139 -9.31 -10.26 3.42
CA GLY A 139 -10.11 -10.33 2.22
C GLY A 139 -10.68 -11.74 2.05
N THR A 140 -11.95 -11.83 1.74
CA THR A 140 -12.64 -13.11 1.46
C THR A 140 -12.50 -13.48 -0.01
N GLY A 141 -11.31 -13.61 -0.54
CA GLY A 141 -11.08 -13.99 -1.95
C GLY A 141 -11.70 -13.04 -2.98
N VAL A 142 -12.01 -11.83 -2.59
CA VAL A 142 -12.68 -10.88 -3.45
C VAL A 142 -11.71 -10.03 -4.20
N THR A 143 -11.84 -10.03 -5.46
CA THR A 143 -10.95 -9.30 -6.31
C THR A 143 -11.67 -8.61 -7.44
N PHE A 144 -10.89 -7.95 -8.27
CA PHE A 144 -11.33 -7.18 -9.42
C PHE A 144 -12.21 -7.95 -10.41
N SER A 145 -12.19 -9.28 -10.37
CA SER A 145 -12.96 -10.14 -11.29
C SER A 145 -14.41 -10.38 -10.85
N ARG A 146 -14.79 -9.96 -9.63
CA ARG A 146 -16.16 -10.11 -9.14
C ARG A 146 -16.91 -8.77 -9.14
N PRO A 147 -18.24 -8.79 -9.33
CA PRO A 147 -19.05 -7.58 -9.26
C PRO A 147 -18.89 -6.85 -7.92
N ARG A 148 -18.96 -5.53 -7.93
CA ARG A 148 -18.65 -4.66 -6.77
C ARG A 148 -19.71 -4.63 -5.65
N ASN A 149 -20.66 -5.50 -5.66
CA ASN A 149 -21.60 -5.72 -4.55
C ASN A 149 -20.97 -6.53 -3.40
N LEU A 150 -19.69 -6.82 -3.48
CA LEU A 150 -18.95 -7.55 -2.46
C LEU A 150 -18.41 -6.63 -1.38
N PRO A 151 -18.26 -7.12 -0.14
CA PRO A 151 -17.90 -6.27 1.00
C PRO A 151 -16.53 -5.64 0.81
N ILE A 152 -16.46 -4.33 1.08
CA ILE A 152 -15.22 -3.58 1.21
C ILE A 152 -14.47 -4.14 2.43
N MET A 153 -13.18 -4.41 2.29
CA MET A 153 -12.37 -4.88 3.42
C MET A 153 -12.36 -3.85 4.55
N ALA A 154 -12.57 -4.33 5.77
CA ALA A 154 -12.48 -3.48 6.94
C ALA A 154 -11.05 -2.98 7.15
N PRO A 155 -10.85 -1.67 7.37
CA PRO A 155 -9.51 -1.11 7.54
C PRO A 155 -8.86 -1.59 8.84
N ALA A 156 -7.52 -1.63 8.85
CA ALA A 156 -6.74 -1.82 10.05
C ALA A 156 -6.90 -0.59 10.96
N LEU A 157 -7.51 -0.78 12.11
CA LEU A 157 -7.67 0.26 13.14
C LEU A 157 -6.40 0.39 13.98
N HIS A 158 -5.73 -0.74 14.25
CA HIS A 158 -4.42 -0.78 14.89
C HIS A 158 -3.33 -0.51 13.84
N ASN A 159 -3.32 0.68 13.30
CA ASN A 159 -2.35 1.15 12.32
C ASN A 159 -1.92 2.57 12.66
N PRO A 160 -0.61 2.84 12.80
CA PRO A 160 -0.12 4.16 13.20
C PRO A 160 -0.59 5.28 12.28
N GLY A 161 -0.63 5.03 10.97
CA GLY A 161 -1.10 6.02 10.00
C GLY A 161 -2.61 6.29 10.11
N PHE A 162 -3.43 5.28 10.48
CA PHE A 162 -4.85 5.49 10.76
C PHE A 162 -5.02 6.29 12.04
N LEU A 163 -4.38 5.88 13.13
CA LEU A 163 -4.51 6.51 14.45
C LEU A 163 -4.03 7.96 14.42
N ALA A 164 -2.94 8.26 13.73
CA ALA A 164 -2.45 9.64 13.56
C ALA A 164 -3.35 10.52 12.67
N SER A 165 -4.13 9.93 11.75
CA SER A 165 -4.96 10.68 10.81
C SER A 165 -6.39 10.88 11.31
N ALA A 166 -6.97 9.90 12.01
CA ALA A 166 -8.36 9.90 12.46
C ALA A 166 -8.48 10.55 13.85
N THR A 167 -9.36 11.54 14.00
CA THR A 167 -9.70 12.06 15.34
C THR A 167 -10.70 11.13 16.03
N ASP A 168 -10.77 11.20 17.36
CA ASP A 168 -11.75 10.46 18.16
C ASP A 168 -13.17 10.79 17.73
N ALA A 169 -13.44 12.06 17.48
CA ALA A 169 -14.75 12.52 17.01
C ALA A 169 -15.12 11.93 15.65
N MET A 170 -14.15 11.75 14.74
CA MET A 170 -14.40 11.08 13.46
C MET A 170 -14.70 9.59 13.64
N ILE A 171 -13.96 8.89 14.51
CA ILE A 171 -14.21 7.49 14.83
C ILE A 171 -15.60 7.35 15.47
N LYS A 172 -15.91 8.16 16.46
CA LYS A 172 -17.23 8.23 17.12
C LYS A 172 -18.36 8.45 16.12
N ALA A 173 -18.23 9.45 15.24
CA ALA A 173 -19.22 9.75 14.24
C ALA A 173 -19.42 8.58 13.25
N THR A 174 -18.35 7.87 12.89
CA THR A 174 -18.42 6.68 12.04
C THR A 174 -19.18 5.54 12.72
N LEU A 175 -18.98 5.31 14.02
CA LEU A 175 -19.70 4.31 14.78
C LEU A 175 -21.20 4.66 14.91
N ILE A 176 -21.51 5.93 15.16
CA ILE A 176 -22.89 6.42 15.29
C ILE A 176 -23.65 6.31 13.95
N LYS A 177 -23.07 6.82 12.88
CA LYS A 177 -23.75 6.92 11.57
C LYS A 177 -23.64 5.64 10.74
N GLY A 178 -22.57 4.88 10.91
CA GLY A 178 -22.18 3.83 9.98
C GLY A 178 -21.66 4.38 8.67
N ARG A 179 -21.50 3.49 7.68
CA ARG A 179 -21.12 3.83 6.28
C ARG A 179 -22.08 3.13 5.33
N GLU A 180 -23.05 3.87 4.84
CA GLU A 180 -23.99 3.37 3.84
C GLU A 180 -23.24 2.82 2.61
N GLY A 181 -23.73 1.74 2.04
CA GLY A 181 -23.06 1.02 0.94
C GLY A 181 -21.93 0.10 1.41
N THR A 182 -21.74 -0.07 2.73
CA THR A 182 -20.75 -0.99 3.31
C THR A 182 -21.37 -1.81 4.44
N PRO A 183 -20.74 -2.93 4.87
CA PRO A 183 -21.17 -3.68 6.06
C PRO A 183 -21.07 -2.90 7.38
N MET A 184 -20.38 -1.74 7.39
CA MET A 184 -20.21 -0.89 8.59
C MET A 184 -21.50 -0.13 8.89
N SER A 185 -22.45 -0.81 9.52
CA SER A 185 -23.75 -0.24 9.89
C SER A 185 -23.62 0.66 11.14
N SER A 186 -24.66 1.48 11.40
CA SER A 186 -24.76 2.28 12.63
C SER A 186 -24.90 1.38 13.87
N PHE A 187 -24.02 1.56 14.84
CA PHE A 187 -24.05 0.82 16.10
C PHE A 187 -25.13 1.32 17.06
N ILE A 188 -25.53 2.57 16.96
CA ILE A 188 -26.73 3.08 17.66
C ILE A 188 -27.98 2.33 17.20
N LYS A 189 -28.13 2.12 15.91
CA LYS A 189 -29.25 1.31 15.36
C LYS A 189 -29.17 -0.16 15.77
N ARG A 190 -28.00 -0.64 16.17
CA ARG A 190 -27.76 -2.00 16.70
C ARG A 190 -27.96 -2.09 18.19
N GLY A 191 -28.36 -1.01 18.87
CA GLY A 191 -28.69 -0.98 20.29
C GLY A 191 -27.60 -0.51 21.24
N LEU A 192 -26.42 -0.11 20.72
CA LEU A 192 -25.36 0.48 21.57
C LEU A 192 -25.75 1.90 21.98
N LYS A 193 -25.41 2.26 23.21
CA LYS A 193 -25.56 3.61 23.74
C LYS A 193 -24.36 4.47 23.39
N GLU A 194 -24.46 5.76 23.56
CA GLU A 194 -23.37 6.68 23.29
C GLU A 194 -22.15 6.43 24.19
N ASP A 195 -22.35 6.01 25.44
CA ASP A 195 -21.25 5.63 26.32
C ASP A 195 -20.52 4.39 25.82
N ASP A 196 -21.23 3.40 25.30
CA ASP A 196 -20.62 2.22 24.68
C ASP A 196 -19.75 2.61 23.46
N ILE A 197 -20.21 3.59 22.68
CA ILE A 197 -19.45 4.13 21.56
C ILE A 197 -18.17 4.84 22.06
N ASN A 198 -18.27 5.64 23.13
CA ASN A 198 -17.12 6.31 23.75
C ASN A 198 -16.09 5.28 24.25
N ASP A 199 -16.56 4.19 24.86
CA ASP A 199 -15.71 3.11 25.35
C ASP A 199 -14.98 2.41 24.20
N ILE A 200 -15.66 2.12 23.09
CA ILE A 200 -15.05 1.56 21.88
C ILE A 200 -13.98 2.51 21.32
N VAL A 201 -14.26 3.82 21.23
CA VAL A 201 -13.29 4.82 20.77
C VAL A 201 -12.04 4.82 21.64
N SER A 202 -12.24 4.82 22.98
CA SER A 202 -11.14 4.78 23.96
C SER A 202 -10.31 3.49 23.83
N TYR A 203 -10.94 2.36 23.54
CA TYR A 203 -10.20 1.11 23.28
C TYR A 203 -9.41 1.18 21.98
N VAL A 204 -9.99 1.68 20.88
CA VAL A 204 -9.27 1.87 19.61
C VAL A 204 -8.06 2.78 19.79
N ARG A 205 -8.18 3.85 20.59
CA ARG A 205 -7.04 4.72 20.92
C ARG A 205 -5.98 4.03 21.75
N SER A 206 -6.34 3.06 22.56
CA SER A 206 -5.36 2.31 23.33
C SER A 206 -4.35 1.54 22.47
N PHE A 207 -4.68 1.27 21.19
CA PHE A 207 -3.76 0.65 20.24
C PHE A 207 -2.49 1.46 20.01
N GLU A 208 -2.50 2.79 20.20
CA GLU A 208 -1.30 3.63 20.09
C GLU A 208 -0.19 3.22 21.07
N LYS A 209 -0.57 2.59 22.19
CA LYS A 209 0.34 2.15 23.26
C LYS A 209 0.72 0.68 23.16
N LEU A 210 0.13 -0.05 22.23
CA LEU A 210 0.38 -1.47 22.05
C LEU A 210 1.40 -1.72 20.94
N PRO A 211 2.19 -2.81 21.04
CA PRO A 211 3.04 -3.21 19.93
C PRO A 211 2.17 -3.54 18.71
N LEU A 212 2.68 -3.20 17.53
CA LEU A 212 1.98 -3.50 16.28
C LEU A 212 1.68 -5.00 16.18
N PRO A 213 0.48 -5.38 15.70
CA PRO A 213 0.17 -6.77 15.38
C PRO A 213 1.22 -7.36 14.44
N GLU A 214 1.48 -8.66 14.56
CA GLU A 214 2.45 -9.34 13.71
C GLU A 214 2.17 -9.11 12.21
N SER A 215 0.89 -9.08 11.84
CA SER A 215 0.44 -8.74 10.49
C SER A 215 0.82 -7.34 10.01
N ALA A 216 1.14 -6.41 10.90
CA ALA A 216 1.60 -5.06 10.55
C ALA A 216 3.12 -4.96 10.41
N LYS A 217 3.87 -5.94 10.89
CA LYS A 217 5.35 -6.02 10.77
C LYS A 217 5.82 -6.51 9.40
N LEU A 218 4.90 -6.71 8.47
CA LEU A 218 5.05 -7.45 7.23
C LEU A 218 5.98 -6.88 6.18
N LEU A 219 6.46 -5.65 6.36
CA LEU A 219 7.35 -4.98 5.41
C LEU A 219 8.73 -4.69 6.02
N GLN A 220 9.24 -5.59 6.84
CA GLN A 220 10.68 -5.62 7.03
C GLN A 220 11.29 -6.16 5.74
N VAL A 221 12.07 -5.33 5.07
CA VAL A 221 12.68 -5.62 3.75
C VAL A 221 13.44 -6.94 3.74
N GLU A 222 14.06 -7.30 4.87
CA GLU A 222 14.79 -8.55 5.07
C GLU A 222 13.96 -9.83 4.84
N ASN A 223 12.65 -9.76 5.08
CA ASN A 223 11.77 -10.91 4.88
C ASN A 223 11.07 -10.92 3.50
N ALA A 224 11.12 -9.81 2.78
CA ALA A 224 10.46 -9.67 1.47
C ALA A 224 11.24 -10.36 0.34
N VAL A 225 12.49 -10.69 0.58
CA VAL A 225 13.39 -11.31 -0.40
C VAL A 225 14.00 -12.59 0.20
N ILE A 226 14.02 -13.65 -0.59
CA ILE A 226 14.76 -14.87 -0.28
C ILE A 226 16.11 -14.73 -0.96
N VAL A 227 17.20 -14.89 -0.22
CA VAL A 227 18.57 -14.80 -0.73
C VAL A 227 19.35 -16.05 -0.33
N ARG A 228 20.16 -16.58 -1.24
CA ARG A 228 21.09 -17.66 -0.99
C ARG A 228 22.41 -17.40 -1.70
N ASP A 229 23.51 -17.69 -1.06
CA ASP A 229 24.83 -17.70 -1.68
C ASP A 229 25.00 -18.99 -2.49
N SER A 230 25.56 -18.91 -3.69
CA SER A 230 25.91 -20.06 -4.50
C SER A 230 27.43 -20.33 -4.37
N PRO A 231 27.84 -21.58 -4.19
CA PRO A 231 29.25 -21.97 -4.22
C PRO A 231 29.83 -22.06 -5.64
N TYR A 232 28.99 -21.94 -6.64
CA TYR A 232 29.34 -22.07 -8.06
C TYR A 232 29.53 -20.71 -8.72
N ASP A 233 30.18 -20.73 -9.90
CA ASP A 233 30.22 -19.54 -10.76
C ASP A 233 28.83 -19.18 -11.29
N LEU A 234 28.70 -17.99 -11.87
CA LEU A 234 27.43 -17.47 -12.37
C LEU A 234 26.80 -18.39 -13.43
N LYS A 235 27.59 -18.88 -14.38
CA LYS A 235 27.08 -19.73 -15.49
C LYS A 235 26.54 -21.05 -14.96
N THR A 236 27.31 -21.72 -14.11
CA THR A 236 26.91 -22.98 -13.46
C THR A 236 25.66 -22.76 -12.61
N THR A 237 25.61 -21.70 -11.82
CA THR A 237 24.43 -21.36 -11.01
C THR A 237 23.17 -21.14 -11.87
N VAL A 238 23.28 -20.47 -13.01
CA VAL A 238 22.16 -20.28 -13.94
C VAL A 238 21.65 -21.62 -14.46
N GLU A 239 22.54 -22.53 -14.87
CA GLU A 239 22.13 -23.86 -15.35
C GLU A 239 21.51 -24.71 -14.24
N ASN A 240 22.07 -24.66 -13.02
CA ASN A 240 21.50 -25.34 -11.86
C ASN A 240 20.08 -24.81 -11.54
N VAL A 241 19.85 -23.50 -11.59
CA VAL A 241 18.51 -22.93 -11.38
C VAL A 241 17.54 -23.42 -12.45
N LYS A 242 17.94 -23.49 -13.72
CA LYS A 242 17.09 -24.01 -14.80
C LYS A 242 16.72 -25.46 -14.56
N GLN A 243 17.69 -26.28 -14.14
CA GLN A 243 17.46 -27.67 -13.84
C GLN A 243 16.53 -27.84 -12.64
N ALA A 244 16.80 -27.13 -11.56
CA ALA A 244 15.97 -27.16 -10.34
C ALA A 244 14.52 -26.71 -10.61
N VAL A 245 14.31 -25.69 -11.44
CA VAL A 245 12.99 -25.26 -11.91
C VAL A 245 12.24 -26.42 -12.58
N SER A 246 12.91 -27.14 -13.48
CA SER A 246 12.33 -28.28 -14.21
C SER A 246 12.04 -29.45 -13.28
N ASN A 247 12.96 -29.78 -12.38
CA ASN A 247 12.82 -30.87 -11.40
C ASN A 247 11.62 -30.65 -10.47
N ASN A 248 11.28 -29.39 -10.19
CA ASN A 248 10.17 -29.01 -9.31
C ASN A 248 8.85 -28.76 -10.08
N ASN A 249 8.71 -29.30 -11.30
CA ASN A 249 7.51 -29.18 -12.14
C ASN A 249 7.11 -27.76 -12.51
N PHE A 250 8.09 -26.88 -12.66
CA PHE A 250 7.89 -25.56 -13.23
C PHE A 250 8.36 -25.54 -14.68
N PHE A 251 7.63 -24.81 -15.50
CA PHE A 251 8.04 -24.55 -16.87
C PHE A 251 9.09 -23.43 -16.87
N TYR A 252 10.25 -23.72 -17.42
CA TYR A 252 11.28 -22.74 -17.67
C TYR A 252 10.89 -21.90 -18.90
N GLY A 253 10.89 -20.59 -18.75
CA GLY A 253 10.51 -19.64 -19.80
C GLY A 253 11.71 -19.12 -20.58
N ARG A 254 12.50 -18.24 -19.97
CA ARG A 254 13.67 -17.62 -20.59
C ARG A 254 14.70 -17.18 -19.57
N VAL A 255 15.93 -16.96 -20.04
CA VAL A 255 17.01 -16.28 -19.31
C VAL A 255 17.35 -14.98 -20.04
N GLN A 256 17.61 -13.94 -19.31
CA GLN A 256 18.11 -12.67 -19.86
C GLN A 256 18.92 -11.91 -18.80
N THR A 257 19.66 -10.91 -19.22
CA THR A 257 20.28 -9.96 -18.30
C THR A 257 19.22 -9.09 -17.61
N LEU A 258 19.54 -8.55 -16.44
CA LEU A 258 18.59 -7.71 -15.66
C LEU A 258 18.17 -6.45 -16.43
N ASP A 259 19.11 -5.91 -17.21
CA ASP A 259 18.98 -4.68 -17.98
C ASP A 259 18.67 -4.91 -19.47
N TYR A 260 18.27 -6.15 -19.83
CA TYR A 260 17.86 -6.50 -21.19
C TYR A 260 16.76 -5.56 -21.71
N GLY A 261 17.03 -4.94 -22.86
CA GLY A 261 16.11 -4.01 -23.50
C GLY A 261 16.05 -2.61 -22.87
N LEU A 262 16.77 -2.38 -21.78
CA LEU A 262 16.92 -1.06 -21.16
C LEU A 262 18.18 -0.35 -21.62
N THR A 263 19.14 -1.10 -22.16
CA THR A 263 20.39 -0.59 -22.73
C THR A 263 20.70 -1.32 -24.03
N THR A 264 21.76 -0.91 -24.74
CA THR A 264 22.25 -1.63 -25.92
C THR A 264 22.97 -2.92 -25.49
N SER A 265 22.91 -3.97 -26.30
CA SER A 265 23.43 -5.31 -25.97
C SER A 265 24.92 -5.35 -25.59
N ASP A 266 25.71 -4.41 -26.10
CA ASP A 266 27.13 -4.24 -25.73
C ASP A 266 27.36 -3.63 -24.36
N LYS A 267 26.31 -3.05 -23.74
CA LYS A 267 26.34 -2.42 -22.41
C LYS A 267 25.57 -3.19 -21.36
N GLU A 268 24.90 -4.28 -21.75
CA GLU A 268 24.22 -5.15 -20.78
C GLU A 268 25.22 -5.72 -19.77
N ASN A 269 24.80 -5.80 -18.52
CA ASN A 269 25.63 -6.37 -17.45
C ASN A 269 25.48 -7.89 -17.39
N PRO A 270 26.45 -8.68 -17.92
CA PRO A 270 26.33 -10.14 -17.95
C PRO A 270 26.41 -10.79 -16.55
N LYS A 271 26.74 -10.02 -15.52
CA LYS A 271 26.82 -10.49 -14.11
C LYS A 271 25.52 -10.41 -13.36
N GLN A 272 24.43 -9.97 -14.02
CA GLN A 272 23.10 -9.85 -13.45
C GLN A 272 22.10 -10.52 -14.38
N VAL A 273 21.62 -11.68 -13.99
CA VAL A 273 20.81 -12.56 -14.85
C VAL A 273 19.47 -12.86 -14.16
N ILE A 274 18.39 -12.91 -14.93
CA ILE A 274 17.09 -13.34 -14.49
C ILE A 274 16.71 -14.63 -15.22
N VAL A 275 16.27 -15.62 -14.43
CA VAL A 275 15.62 -16.84 -14.91
C VAL A 275 14.12 -16.70 -14.66
N TYR A 276 13.34 -16.70 -15.75
CA TYR A 276 11.88 -16.67 -15.69
C TYR A 276 11.31 -18.09 -15.77
N PHE A 277 10.33 -18.37 -14.94
CA PHE A 277 9.67 -19.67 -14.90
C PHE A 277 8.20 -19.53 -14.48
N CYS A 278 7.42 -20.58 -14.64
CA CYS A 278 6.00 -20.57 -14.28
C CYS A 278 5.49 -21.98 -13.99
N ASN A 279 4.50 -22.06 -13.11
CA ASN A 279 3.61 -23.19 -12.99
C ASN A 279 2.19 -22.71 -13.33
N ILE A 280 1.69 -23.13 -14.48
CA ILE A 280 0.43 -22.63 -15.05
C ILE A 280 -0.77 -22.93 -14.13
N SER A 281 -0.78 -24.11 -13.48
CA SER A 281 -1.86 -24.48 -12.57
C SER A 281 -1.90 -23.57 -11.33
N LEU A 282 -0.77 -23.38 -10.67
CA LEU A 282 -0.66 -22.48 -9.51
C LEU A 282 -0.96 -21.04 -9.89
N LEU A 283 -0.49 -20.62 -11.07
CA LEU A 283 -0.76 -19.28 -11.60
C LEU A 283 -2.27 -19.03 -11.79
N ASN A 284 -2.96 -19.95 -12.45
CA ASN A 284 -4.40 -19.84 -12.69
C ASN A 284 -5.20 -19.83 -11.37
N GLN A 285 -4.79 -20.65 -10.41
CA GLN A 285 -5.40 -20.64 -9.07
C GLN A 285 -5.19 -19.28 -8.39
N ALA A 286 -3.97 -18.75 -8.39
CA ALA A 286 -3.66 -17.47 -7.77
C ALA A 286 -4.41 -16.30 -8.41
N LEU A 287 -4.46 -16.25 -9.73
CA LEU A 287 -5.19 -15.23 -10.48
C LEU A 287 -6.71 -15.34 -10.29
N GLY A 288 -7.24 -16.56 -10.12
CA GLY A 288 -8.64 -16.81 -9.81
C GLY A 288 -9.05 -16.33 -8.41
N ILE A 289 -8.11 -16.41 -7.46
CA ILE A 289 -8.30 -15.92 -6.09
C ILE A 289 -8.13 -14.40 -6.06
N ASP A 290 -7.03 -13.87 -6.59
CA ASP A 290 -6.72 -12.45 -6.58
C ASP A 290 -5.88 -12.03 -7.81
N PRO A 291 -6.48 -11.36 -8.82
CA PRO A 291 -5.74 -10.91 -10.01
C PRO A 291 -4.57 -9.96 -9.71
N ARG A 292 -4.51 -9.35 -8.51
CA ARG A 292 -3.39 -8.49 -8.10
C ARG A 292 -2.07 -9.25 -8.00
N VAL A 293 -2.13 -10.57 -7.88
CA VAL A 293 -0.95 -11.44 -7.93
C VAL A 293 -0.17 -11.29 -9.24
N GLY A 294 -0.83 -10.78 -10.28
CA GLY A 294 -0.19 -10.40 -11.55
C GLY A 294 0.97 -9.41 -11.39
N MET A 295 1.02 -8.62 -10.30
CA MET A 295 2.14 -7.74 -9.98
C MET A 295 3.45 -8.49 -9.70
N PHE A 296 3.38 -9.77 -9.35
CA PHE A 296 4.54 -10.62 -9.06
C PHE A 296 4.97 -11.47 -10.26
N LEU A 297 4.26 -11.36 -11.37
CA LEU A 297 4.51 -12.14 -12.57
C LEU A 297 5.41 -11.39 -13.57
N PRO A 298 6.15 -12.14 -14.37
CA PRO A 298 6.37 -13.58 -14.30
C PRO A 298 7.20 -13.97 -13.08
N CYS A 299 6.99 -15.22 -12.60
CA CYS A 299 7.82 -15.81 -11.55
C CYS A 299 9.28 -15.78 -12.00
N ARG A 300 10.19 -15.42 -11.10
CA ARG A 300 11.60 -15.21 -11.47
C ARG A 300 12.55 -15.44 -10.32
N ILE A 301 13.74 -15.89 -10.66
CA ILE A 301 14.91 -15.89 -9.80
C ILE A 301 15.96 -15.00 -10.46
N THR A 302 16.51 -14.08 -9.67
CA THR A 302 17.62 -13.21 -10.08
C THR A 302 18.93 -13.79 -9.54
N ILE A 303 19.95 -13.84 -10.38
CA ILE A 303 21.28 -14.35 -10.04
C ILE A 303 22.27 -13.21 -10.29
N VAL A 304 23.05 -12.87 -9.28
CA VAL A 304 23.98 -11.74 -9.34
C VAL A 304 25.36 -12.20 -8.92
N GLU A 305 26.36 -11.86 -9.71
CA GLU A 305 27.77 -11.97 -9.33
C GLU A 305 28.28 -10.59 -8.91
N HIS A 306 28.71 -10.49 -7.66
CA HIS A 306 29.33 -9.28 -7.14
C HIS A 306 30.54 -9.62 -6.27
N ASN A 307 31.68 -8.99 -6.54
CA ASN A 307 32.95 -9.21 -5.80
C ASN A 307 33.37 -10.70 -5.72
N GLY A 308 33.18 -11.45 -6.79
CA GLY A 308 33.52 -12.88 -6.86
C GLY A 308 32.57 -13.80 -6.09
N LYS A 309 31.46 -13.29 -5.57
CA LYS A 309 30.39 -14.07 -4.94
C LYS A 309 29.17 -14.09 -5.84
N VAL A 310 28.51 -15.25 -5.94
CA VAL A 310 27.28 -15.42 -6.67
C VAL A 310 26.13 -15.57 -5.67
N GLN A 311 25.09 -14.79 -5.86
CA GLN A 311 23.87 -14.85 -5.04
C GLN A 311 22.66 -15.13 -5.91
N VAL A 312 21.79 -15.98 -5.39
CA VAL A 312 20.49 -16.32 -5.97
C VAL A 312 19.41 -15.67 -5.10
N MET A 313 18.52 -14.92 -5.71
CA MET A 313 17.50 -14.17 -4.96
C MET A 313 16.15 -14.18 -5.67
N SER A 314 15.09 -14.20 -4.87
CA SER A 314 13.71 -14.09 -5.36
C SER A 314 12.84 -13.33 -4.36
N VAL A 315 11.70 -12.85 -4.82
CA VAL A 315 10.69 -12.29 -3.93
C VAL A 315 10.15 -13.39 -3.00
N ASN A 316 9.79 -13.01 -1.77
CA ASN A 316 9.09 -13.89 -0.87
C ASN A 316 7.57 -13.73 -1.04
N PRO A 317 6.89 -14.66 -1.75
CA PRO A 317 5.47 -14.50 -2.04
C PRO A 317 4.60 -14.59 -0.77
N GLU A 318 5.01 -15.32 0.25
CA GLU A 318 4.28 -15.40 1.53
C GLU A 318 4.20 -14.02 2.22
N VAL A 319 5.29 -13.26 2.25
CA VAL A 319 5.31 -11.93 2.87
C VAL A 319 4.52 -10.94 2.01
N LEU A 320 4.73 -10.96 0.71
CA LEU A 320 4.06 -10.01 -0.19
C LEU A 320 2.56 -10.25 -0.31
N SER A 321 2.10 -11.54 -0.25
CA SER A 321 0.66 -11.85 -0.30
C SER A 321 -0.13 -11.25 0.85
N LYS A 322 0.49 -11.14 2.01
CA LYS A 322 -0.15 -10.55 3.19
C LYS A 322 -0.53 -9.07 2.98
N LEU A 323 0.12 -8.38 2.03
CA LEU A 323 -0.29 -7.03 1.61
C LEU A 323 -1.69 -6.99 0.99
N PHE A 324 -2.13 -8.09 0.39
CA PHE A 324 -3.47 -8.22 -0.20
C PHE A 324 -4.54 -8.55 0.82
N ASN A 325 -4.14 -8.98 2.02
CA ASN A 325 -5.03 -9.33 3.12
C ASN A 325 -6.11 -10.35 2.71
N ASN A 326 -5.68 -11.39 2.00
CA ASN A 326 -6.52 -12.45 1.46
C ASN A 326 -6.03 -13.81 1.96
N SER A 327 -6.82 -14.47 2.81
CA SER A 327 -6.41 -15.73 3.46
C SER A 327 -6.25 -16.90 2.49
N GLU A 328 -7.08 -16.98 1.45
CA GLU A 328 -6.95 -18.03 0.42
C GLU A 328 -5.65 -17.85 -0.37
N LEU A 329 -5.32 -16.60 -0.72
CA LEU A 329 -4.07 -16.28 -1.39
C LEU A 329 -2.85 -16.56 -0.52
N ASN A 330 -2.94 -16.31 0.80
CA ASN A 330 -1.83 -16.56 1.72
C ASN A 330 -1.40 -18.03 1.69
N LEU A 331 -2.35 -18.97 1.73
CA LEU A 331 -2.03 -20.40 1.67
C LEU A 331 -1.30 -20.79 0.39
N LEU A 332 -1.74 -20.25 -0.75
CA LEU A 332 -1.09 -20.52 -2.03
C LEU A 332 0.31 -19.89 -2.10
N CYS A 333 0.49 -18.69 -1.53
CA CYS A 333 1.78 -18.02 -1.50
C CYS A 333 2.78 -18.66 -0.51
N GLU A 334 2.30 -19.26 0.57
CA GLU A 334 3.12 -20.11 1.44
C GLU A 334 3.65 -21.34 0.67
N GLN A 335 2.80 -21.98 -0.14
CA GLN A 335 3.21 -23.07 -1.02
C GLN A 335 4.25 -22.58 -2.05
N MET A 336 4.03 -21.43 -2.67
CA MET A 336 4.98 -20.85 -3.62
C MET A 336 6.32 -20.50 -2.98
N LYS A 337 6.34 -20.00 -1.74
CA LYS A 337 7.58 -19.78 -0.98
C LYS A 337 8.36 -21.07 -0.80
N LYS A 338 7.68 -22.16 -0.38
CA LYS A 338 8.33 -23.48 -0.25
C LYS A 338 8.95 -23.91 -1.59
N ASN A 339 8.21 -23.81 -2.68
CA ASN A 339 8.71 -24.15 -4.01
C ASN A 339 9.95 -23.31 -4.38
N TYR A 340 9.91 -21.98 -4.17
CA TYR A 340 11.05 -21.11 -4.44
C TYR A 340 12.26 -21.47 -3.59
N THR A 341 12.03 -21.75 -2.30
CA THR A 341 13.10 -22.16 -1.38
C THR A 341 13.74 -23.47 -1.85
N THR A 342 12.94 -24.48 -2.19
CA THR A 342 13.43 -25.77 -2.70
C THR A 342 14.22 -25.61 -3.99
N ILE A 343 13.71 -24.84 -4.96
CA ILE A 343 14.42 -24.56 -6.23
C ILE A 343 15.77 -23.88 -5.97
N MET A 344 15.79 -22.89 -5.09
CA MET A 344 17.02 -22.14 -4.78
C MET A 344 18.02 -23.01 -3.98
N GLU A 345 17.54 -23.88 -3.09
CA GLU A 345 18.38 -24.84 -2.36
C GLU A 345 19.00 -25.84 -3.32
N GLU A 346 18.20 -26.49 -4.15
CA GLU A 346 18.68 -27.46 -5.13
C GLU A 346 19.70 -26.84 -6.10
N ALA A 347 19.53 -25.58 -6.46
CA ALA A 347 20.45 -24.89 -7.37
C ALA A 347 21.79 -24.48 -6.74
N THR A 348 21.85 -24.43 -5.40
CA THR A 348 23.01 -23.92 -4.64
C THR A 348 23.65 -24.97 -3.72
N LEU A 349 23.17 -26.20 -3.72
CA LEU A 349 23.79 -27.36 -3.06
C LEU A 349 24.84 -27.99 -3.97
#